data_8826671acbd75fe9fcd31a98740341c6
#
_entry.id   8826671acbd75fe9fcd31a98740341c6
#
_cell.length_a   1.000
_cell.length_b   1.000
_cell.length_c   1.000
_cell.angle_alpha   90.00
_cell.angle_beta   90.00
_cell.angle_gamma   90.00
#
_symmetry.space_group_name_H-M   'P 1'
#
loop_
_entity.id
_entity.type
_entity.pdbx_description
1 polymer ?
#
loop_
_entity_poly.entity_id
_entity_poly.type
_entity_poly.pdbx_seq_one_letter_code
_entity_poly.pdbx_strand_id
1 'polypeptide(L)'
;MYRDDAYLQDLYRTLCSDMPRILQACIRDVHVYPSLRCTYTIAKKRIFIRVRDDQGAFIPPCALRHILIHELAHIVNVTVGHDQHFYDWLDWIRDNQTGHKDCPDEVPRQYNPCNG
;
A
#
# COMPACT_ATOMS: atom_id res chain seq x y z
N MET A 1 -4.49 15.98 10.75
CA MET A 1 -4.36 15.39 9.64
C MET A 1 -3.19 15.77 8.78
N TYR A 2 -2.64 16.98 8.98
CA TYR A 2 -1.43 17.39 8.27
C TYR A 2 -0.27 16.43 8.50
N ARG A 3 -0.08 15.96 9.75
CA ARG A 3 0.97 15.00 10.08
C ARG A 3 0.75 13.64 9.43
N ASP A 4 -0.50 13.20 9.36
CA ASP A 4 -0.86 11.92 8.77
C ASP A 4 -0.56 11.92 7.27
N ASP A 5 -0.90 13.01 6.59
CA ASP A 5 -0.61 13.16 5.17
C ASP A 5 0.90 13.19 4.89
N ALA A 6 1.65 13.95 5.68
CA ALA A 6 3.10 14.04 5.51
C ALA A 6 3.78 12.67 5.71
N TYR A 7 3.37 11.93 6.72
CA TYR A 7 3.89 10.61 7.01
C TYR A 7 3.61 9.65 5.84
N LEU A 8 2.37 9.67 5.35
CA LEU A 8 1.95 8.79 4.26
C LEU A 8 2.64 9.16 2.94
N GLN A 9 2.72 10.45 2.60
CA GLN A 9 3.35 10.87 1.35
C GLN A 9 4.83 10.54 1.32
N ASP A 10 5.53 10.72 2.43
CA ASP A 10 6.94 10.35 2.55
C ASP A 10 7.14 8.86 2.34
N LEU A 11 6.32 8.04 2.98
CA LEU A 11 6.40 6.59 2.85
C LEU A 11 6.11 6.16 1.42
N TYR A 12 5.08 6.71 0.81
CA TYR A 12 4.70 6.37 -0.56
C TYR A 12 5.78 6.79 -1.56
N ARG A 13 6.35 7.98 -1.39
CA ARG A 13 7.44 8.46 -2.24
C ARG A 13 8.64 7.53 -2.17
N THR A 14 9.03 7.12 -0.97
CA THR A 14 10.13 6.19 -0.77
C THR A 14 9.84 4.84 -1.41
N LEU A 15 8.62 4.34 -1.24
CA LEU A 15 8.18 3.09 -1.84
C LEU A 15 8.26 3.14 -3.37
N CYS A 16 7.73 4.20 -3.97
CA CYS A 16 7.74 4.37 -5.42
C CYS A 16 9.15 4.50 -6.00
N SER A 17 10.04 5.21 -5.31
CA SER A 17 11.41 5.39 -5.79
C SER A 17 12.19 4.09 -5.80
N ASP A 18 11.77 3.10 -5.03
CA ASP A 18 12.40 1.79 -4.92
C ASP A 18 11.82 0.77 -5.92
N MET A 19 10.85 1.19 -6.72
CA MET A 19 10.17 0.31 -7.67
C MET A 19 10.85 0.31 -9.03
N PRO A 20 10.74 -0.81 -9.80
CA PRO A 20 11.18 -0.81 -11.18
C PRO A 20 10.45 0.26 -12.01
N ARG A 21 11.12 0.80 -13.02
CA ARG A 21 10.55 1.87 -13.85
C ARG A 21 9.24 1.50 -14.52
N ILE A 22 9.10 0.24 -14.94
CA ILE A 22 7.87 -0.22 -15.58
C ILE A 22 6.68 -0.10 -14.63
N LEU A 23 6.88 -0.41 -13.36
CA LEU A 23 5.83 -0.30 -12.36
C LEU A 23 5.55 1.16 -12.03
N GLN A 24 6.59 2.00 -11.92
CA GLN A 24 6.42 3.43 -11.71
C GLN A 24 5.54 4.07 -12.80
N ALA A 25 5.72 3.64 -14.05
CA ALA A 25 4.90 4.11 -15.14
C ALA A 25 3.43 3.70 -15.00
N CYS A 26 3.18 2.48 -14.52
CA CYS A 26 1.83 1.96 -14.32
C CYS A 26 1.07 2.69 -13.21
N ILE A 27 1.77 3.22 -12.20
CA ILE A 27 1.15 3.87 -11.04
C ILE A 27 1.37 5.38 -11.01
N ARG A 28 1.81 5.96 -12.12
CA ARG A 28 2.14 7.39 -12.19
C ARG A 28 0.99 8.29 -11.78
N ASP A 29 -0.24 7.92 -12.10
CA ASP A 29 -1.44 8.71 -11.80
C ASP A 29 -2.11 8.27 -10.48
N VAL A 30 -1.47 7.42 -9.72
CA VAL A 30 -2.01 6.94 -8.45
C VAL A 30 -1.60 7.88 -7.32
N HIS A 31 -2.57 8.30 -6.53
CA HIS A 31 -2.36 9.17 -5.39
C HIS A 31 -2.85 8.49 -4.11
N VAL A 32 -2.21 8.78 -2.99
CA VAL A 32 -2.54 8.21 -1.69
C VAL A 32 -3.07 9.28 -0.75
N TYR A 33 -4.05 8.90 0.06
CA TYR A 33 -4.70 9.81 1.01
C TYR A 33 -4.88 9.11 2.35
N PRO A 34 -4.70 9.81 3.48
CA PRO A 34 -4.98 9.21 4.79
C PRO A 34 -6.47 8.94 4.97
N SER A 35 -6.77 7.84 5.62
CA SER A 35 -8.13 7.47 5.98
C SER A 35 -8.21 7.20 7.48
N LEU A 36 -9.37 7.41 8.07
CA LEU A 36 -9.55 7.23 9.51
C LEU A 36 -9.87 5.80 9.91
N ARG A 37 -10.45 5.00 9.03
CA ARG A 37 -10.92 3.68 9.39
C ARG A 37 -10.43 2.57 8.47
N CYS A 38 -10.77 2.62 7.22
CA CYS A 38 -10.53 1.53 6.28
C CYS A 38 -9.55 1.93 5.19
N THR A 39 -8.84 0.95 4.69
CA THR A 39 -8.01 1.11 3.50
C THR A 39 -8.81 0.61 2.30
N TYR A 40 -8.90 1.42 1.25
CA TYR A 40 -9.62 1.06 0.03
C TYR A 40 -9.09 1.87 -1.15
N THR A 41 -9.37 1.37 -2.35
CA THR A 41 -8.94 1.99 -3.60
C THR A 41 -10.16 2.37 -4.43
N ILE A 42 -10.15 3.57 -5.00
CA ILE A 42 -11.23 4.05 -5.87
C ILE A 42 -10.70 4.25 -7.28
N ALA A 43 -11.40 3.69 -8.27
CA ALA A 43 -11.15 3.86 -9.70
C ALA A 43 -9.72 3.49 -10.12
N LYS A 44 -9.05 2.66 -9.34
CA LYS A 44 -7.64 2.25 -9.54
C LYS A 44 -6.69 3.44 -9.64
N LYS A 45 -7.03 4.55 -9.02
CA LYS A 45 -6.22 5.79 -9.04
C LYS A 45 -6.01 6.41 -7.68
N ARG A 46 -6.92 6.18 -6.73
CA ARG A 46 -6.87 6.80 -5.41
C ARG A 46 -6.88 5.73 -4.35
N ILE A 47 -5.82 5.70 -3.57
CA ILE A 47 -5.71 4.80 -2.42
C ILE A 47 -5.98 5.60 -1.16
N PHE A 48 -7.02 5.23 -0.43
CA PHE A 48 -7.29 5.78 0.90
C PHE A 48 -6.78 4.76 1.89
N ILE A 49 -5.78 5.15 2.68
CA ILE A 49 -5.08 4.20 3.54
C ILE A 49 -5.13 4.66 5.00
N ARG A 50 -5.48 3.72 5.89
CA ARG A 50 -5.45 3.96 7.32
C ARG A 50 -3.99 4.09 7.76
N VAL A 51 -3.66 5.20 8.44
CA VAL A 51 -2.29 5.46 8.89
C VAL A 51 -2.13 5.39 10.40
N ARG A 52 -3.23 5.33 11.14
CA ARG A 52 -3.19 5.22 12.61
C ARG A 52 -3.95 4.00 13.09
N ASP A 53 -3.45 3.37 14.16
CA ASP A 53 -4.11 2.23 14.78
C ASP A 53 -5.22 2.68 15.73
N ASP A 54 -5.84 1.73 16.43
CA ASP A 54 -6.93 2.02 17.38
C ASP A 54 -6.48 2.86 18.58
N GLN A 55 -5.19 2.89 18.85
CA GLN A 55 -4.61 3.66 19.96
C GLN A 55 -4.19 5.07 19.51
N GLY A 56 -4.39 5.43 18.27
CA GLY A 56 -3.99 6.71 17.72
C GLY A 56 -2.52 6.82 17.34
N ALA A 57 -1.77 5.73 17.41
CA ALA A 57 -0.38 5.70 17.01
C ALA A 57 -0.27 5.44 15.49
N PHE A 58 0.81 5.92 14.88
CA PHE A 58 1.06 5.61 13.48
C PHE A 58 1.27 4.11 13.28
N ILE A 59 0.65 3.57 12.23
CA ILE A 59 0.93 2.20 11.81
C ILE A 59 2.40 2.13 11.42
N PRO A 60 3.15 1.11 11.89
CA PRO A 60 4.58 1.01 11.58
C PRO A 60 4.87 1.02 10.09
N PRO A 61 6.00 1.59 9.65
CA PRO A 61 6.32 1.70 8.23
C PRO A 61 6.28 0.38 7.47
N CYS A 62 6.78 -0.71 8.05
CA CYS A 62 6.74 -2.02 7.39
C CYS A 62 5.31 -2.49 7.13
N ALA A 63 4.44 -2.35 8.13
CA ALA A 63 3.04 -2.74 7.98
C ALA A 63 2.35 -1.87 6.93
N LEU A 64 2.60 -0.57 6.96
CA LEU A 64 1.99 0.36 6.02
C LEU A 64 2.48 0.12 4.59
N ARG A 65 3.76 -0.19 4.42
CA ARG A 65 4.30 -0.56 3.11
C ARG A 65 3.62 -1.81 2.56
N HIS A 66 3.43 -2.81 3.41
CA HIS A 66 2.77 -4.05 3.02
C HIS A 66 1.35 -3.78 2.54
N ILE A 67 0.61 -2.94 3.27
CA ILE A 67 -0.75 -2.55 2.89
C ILE A 67 -0.75 -1.79 1.56
N LEU A 68 0.17 -0.86 1.38
CA LEU A 68 0.30 -0.12 0.12
C LEU A 68 0.60 -1.03 -1.05
N ILE A 69 1.51 -1.98 -0.90
CA ILE A 69 1.84 -2.94 -1.95
C ILE A 69 0.62 -3.78 -2.32
N HIS A 70 -0.17 -4.18 -1.33
CA HIS A 70 -1.43 -4.90 -1.55
C HIS A 70 -2.39 -4.08 -2.43
N GLU A 71 -2.58 -2.79 -2.11
CA GLU A 71 -3.45 -1.92 -2.88
C GLU A 71 -2.90 -1.65 -4.28
N LEU A 72 -1.59 -1.50 -4.43
CA LEU A 72 -0.97 -1.34 -5.73
C LEU A 72 -1.14 -2.59 -6.59
N ALA A 73 -1.09 -3.78 -5.99
CA ALA A 73 -1.36 -5.03 -6.71
C ALA A 73 -2.78 -5.04 -7.28
N HIS A 74 -3.76 -4.52 -6.55
CA HIS A 74 -5.13 -4.37 -7.08
C HIS A 74 -5.18 -3.41 -8.27
N ILE A 75 -4.40 -2.34 -8.24
CA ILE A 75 -4.39 -1.34 -9.30
C ILE A 75 -3.83 -1.90 -10.60
N VAL A 76 -2.72 -2.62 -10.54
CA VAL A 76 -2.07 -3.15 -11.75
C VAL A 76 -2.71 -4.45 -12.24
N ASN A 77 -3.51 -5.11 -11.40
CA ASN A 77 -4.19 -6.34 -11.79
C ASN A 77 -5.39 -6.00 -12.69
N VAL A 78 -5.51 -6.69 -13.81
CA VAL A 78 -6.60 -6.46 -14.76
C VAL A 78 -7.93 -7.07 -14.29
N THR A 79 -7.87 -8.02 -13.37
CA THR A 79 -9.06 -8.66 -12.82
C THR A 79 -9.44 -8.02 -11.48
N VAL A 80 -10.62 -8.38 -10.96
CA VAL A 80 -11.11 -7.89 -9.67
C VAL A 80 -10.96 -8.99 -8.63
N GLY A 81 -10.62 -8.61 -7.41
CA GLY A 81 -10.52 -9.54 -6.30
C GLY A 81 -9.11 -10.10 -6.11
N HIS A 82 -9.01 -11.13 -5.27
CA HIS A 82 -7.75 -11.74 -4.88
C HIS A 82 -7.56 -13.08 -5.63
N ASP A 83 -7.48 -13.04 -6.95
CA ASP A 83 -7.21 -14.23 -7.75
C ASP A 83 -5.71 -14.50 -7.87
N GLN A 84 -5.32 -15.53 -8.65
CA GLN A 84 -3.92 -15.88 -8.82
C GLN A 84 -3.12 -14.74 -9.46
N HIS A 85 -3.71 -14.02 -10.42
CA HIS A 85 -3.04 -12.87 -11.05
C HIS A 85 -2.72 -11.79 -10.04
N PHE A 86 -3.62 -11.53 -9.08
CA PHE A 86 -3.39 -10.60 -8.01
C PHE A 86 -2.19 -11.02 -7.16
N TYR A 87 -2.14 -12.28 -6.74
CA TYR A 87 -1.05 -12.78 -5.91
C TYR A 87 0.28 -12.80 -6.66
N ASP A 88 0.28 -13.07 -7.95
CA ASP A 88 1.48 -12.99 -8.77
C ASP A 88 2.02 -11.57 -8.80
N TRP A 89 1.16 -10.56 -8.96
CA TRP A 89 1.55 -9.16 -8.89
C TRP A 89 2.07 -8.78 -7.52
N LEU A 90 1.36 -9.21 -6.46
CA LEU A 90 1.75 -8.93 -5.08
C LEU A 90 3.15 -9.44 -4.80
N ASP A 91 3.44 -10.68 -5.15
CA ASP A 91 4.75 -11.29 -4.95
C ASP A 91 5.82 -10.59 -5.76
N TRP A 92 5.52 -10.26 -7.01
CA TRP A 92 6.48 -9.58 -7.88
C TRP A 92 6.83 -8.18 -7.35
N ILE A 93 5.84 -7.42 -6.90
CA ILE A 93 6.07 -6.08 -6.34
C ILE A 93 6.92 -6.19 -5.07
N ARG A 94 6.59 -7.14 -4.20
CA ARG A 94 7.34 -7.35 -2.95
C ARG A 94 8.79 -7.73 -3.23
N ASP A 95 9.02 -8.63 -4.16
CA ASP A 95 10.36 -9.12 -4.49
C ASP A 95 11.24 -8.02 -5.09
N ASN A 96 10.62 -7.00 -5.68
CA ASN A 96 11.35 -5.88 -6.29
C ASN A 96 11.44 -4.65 -5.39
N GLN A 97 11.12 -4.81 -4.09
CA GLN A 97 11.23 -3.75 -3.08
C GLN A 97 12.40 -4.04 -2.15
N THR A 98 13.51 -3.33 -2.31
CA THR A 98 14.68 -3.55 -1.44
C THR A 98 14.38 -3.16 0.01
N GLY A 99 13.63 -2.08 0.22
CA GLY A 99 13.27 -1.62 1.56
C GLY A 99 12.26 -2.49 2.29
N HIS A 100 11.70 -3.50 1.63
CA HIS A 100 10.69 -4.38 2.22
C HIS A 100 11.26 -5.74 2.67
N LYS A 101 12.52 -6.00 2.42
CA LYS A 101 13.13 -7.32 2.68
C LYS A 101 13.04 -7.77 4.14
N ASP A 102 13.15 -6.84 5.06
CA ASP A 102 13.14 -7.14 6.50
C ASP A 102 11.76 -6.99 7.13
N CYS A 103 10.73 -6.75 6.31
CA CYS A 103 9.38 -6.58 6.81
C CYS A 103 8.65 -7.93 6.88
N PRO A 104 7.76 -8.12 7.88
CA PRO A 104 6.96 -9.34 7.97
C PRO A 104 6.09 -9.55 6.75
N ASP A 105 5.82 -10.81 6.41
CA ASP A 105 4.96 -11.15 5.28
C ASP A 105 3.49 -10.88 5.56
N GLU A 106 3.12 -10.83 6.83
CA GLU A 106 1.74 -10.63 7.24
C GLU A 106 1.62 -9.36 8.07
N VAL A 107 0.48 -8.67 7.90
CA VAL A 107 0.13 -7.49 8.66
C VAL A 107 -0.94 -7.88 9.69
N PRO A 108 -0.74 -7.55 10.97
CA PRO A 108 -1.80 -7.78 11.96
C PRO A 108 -3.12 -7.15 11.52
N ARG A 109 -4.20 -7.88 11.69
CA ARG A 109 -5.53 -7.45 11.25
C ARG A 109 -5.95 -6.11 11.86
N GLN A 110 -5.42 -5.79 13.04
CA GLN A 110 -5.70 -4.51 13.70
C GLN A 110 -5.25 -3.29 12.88
N TYR A 111 -4.30 -3.47 11.96
CA TYR A 111 -3.83 -2.38 11.10
C TYR A 111 -4.67 -2.23 9.83
N ASN A 112 -5.38 -3.27 9.44
CA ASN A 112 -6.27 -3.22 8.28
C ASN A 112 -7.53 -4.03 8.55
N PRO A 113 -8.44 -3.53 9.42
CA PRO A 113 -9.62 -4.27 9.84
C PRO A 113 -10.66 -4.47 8.75
N CYS A 114 -10.62 -3.64 7.71
CA CYS A 114 -11.50 -3.77 6.57
C CYS A 114 -10.74 -4.46 5.44
N ASN A 115 -11.27 -5.56 4.93
CA ASN A 115 -10.62 -6.29 3.84
C ASN A 115 -10.67 -5.46 2.56
N GLY A 116 -9.65 -4.68 2.36
CA GLY A 116 -9.53 -3.86 1.18
C GLY A 116 -8.87 -4.57 0.00
#